data_072f182d0ed9040fa8d53a06b7e34fdd
#
_entry.id   072f182d0ed9040fa8d53a06b7e34fdd
#
_cell.length_a   1.000
_cell.length_b   1.000
_cell.length_c   1.000
_cell.angle_alpha   90.00
_cell.angle_beta   90.00
_cell.angle_gamma   90.00
#
_symmetry.space_group_name_H-M   'P 1'
#
loop_
_entity.id
_entity.type
_entity.pdbx_description
1 polymer ?
#
loop_
_entity_poly.entity_id
_entity_poly.type
_entity_poly.pdbx_seq_one_letter_code
_entity_poly.pdbx_strand_id
1 'polypeptide(L)'
;LLMQNPADYQAWSEVSLGGSFAHNGFLGCGRTQDWGCHAMEHELSAQDEKVAHGAGLAVLTPAWMRYVYKENPKMFYQFAVNVMDIKADRDEEKVIFAGIAKLACFFQSLGQPSSLRELGFTENSPLEEMAKKCTGDLYVGNFKPLYWNDVLNIYKACL
;
A
#
# COMPACT_ATOMS: atom_id res chain seq x y z
N LEU A 1 19.94 -3.92 -6.65
CA LEU A 1 21.23 -3.23 -6.87
C LEU A 1 21.54 -2.26 -5.72
N LEU A 2 20.70 -1.25 -5.44
CA LEU A 2 20.98 -0.24 -4.39
C LEU A 2 21.20 -0.81 -3.00
N MET A 3 20.51 -1.88 -2.63
CA MET A 3 20.73 -2.57 -1.34
C MET A 3 22.12 -3.23 -1.25
N GLN A 4 22.75 -3.52 -2.37
CA GLN A 4 24.10 -4.10 -2.45
C GLN A 4 25.18 -3.05 -2.69
N ASN A 5 24.86 -2.02 -3.47
CA ASN A 5 25.74 -0.89 -3.78
C ASN A 5 24.98 0.43 -3.72
N PRO A 6 24.93 1.08 -2.55
CA PRO A 6 24.24 2.37 -2.38
C PRO A 6 24.81 3.52 -3.21
N ALA A 7 26.00 3.36 -3.77
CA ALA A 7 26.66 4.37 -4.62
C ALA A 7 26.43 4.16 -6.12
N ASP A 8 25.59 3.20 -6.51
CA ASP A 8 25.28 2.92 -7.92
C ASP A 8 24.46 4.05 -8.54
N TYR A 9 25.12 4.91 -9.31
CA TYR A 9 24.48 6.06 -9.96
C TYR A 9 23.36 5.66 -10.92
N GLN A 10 23.57 4.59 -11.72
CA GLN A 10 22.56 4.15 -12.68
C GLN A 10 21.30 3.67 -11.97
N ALA A 11 21.46 2.86 -10.92
CA ALA A 11 20.32 2.39 -10.13
C ALA A 11 19.58 3.54 -9.42
N TRP A 12 20.30 4.55 -8.92
CA TRP A 12 19.67 5.75 -8.38
C TRP A 12 18.93 6.56 -9.43
N SER A 13 19.46 6.69 -10.63
CA SER A 13 18.81 7.38 -11.74
C SER A 13 17.47 6.74 -12.09
N GLU A 14 17.42 5.41 -12.18
CA GLU A 14 16.21 4.66 -12.48
C GLU A 14 15.16 4.81 -11.38
N VAL A 15 15.55 4.66 -10.11
CA VAL A 15 14.63 4.80 -8.96
C VAL A 15 14.11 6.24 -8.85
N SER A 16 14.99 7.25 -9.01
CA SER A 16 14.60 8.65 -8.93
C SER A 16 13.66 9.06 -10.06
N LEU A 17 13.94 8.61 -11.30
CA LEU A 17 13.08 8.86 -12.44
C LEU A 17 11.72 8.17 -12.28
N GLY A 18 11.71 6.90 -11.90
CA GLY A 18 10.49 6.14 -11.63
C GLY A 18 9.64 6.78 -10.54
N GLY A 19 10.27 7.19 -9.43
CA GLY A 19 9.61 7.91 -8.34
C GLY A 19 9.01 9.26 -8.78
N SER A 20 9.74 10.01 -9.62
CA SER A 20 9.27 11.28 -10.18
C SER A 20 8.02 11.07 -11.04
N PHE A 21 8.00 10.09 -11.93
CA PHE A 21 6.83 9.75 -12.73
C PHE A 21 5.65 9.26 -11.90
N ALA A 22 5.92 8.48 -10.85
CA ALA A 22 4.87 8.00 -9.96
C ALA A 22 4.18 9.14 -9.19
N HIS A 23 4.89 10.24 -8.90
CA HIS A 23 4.41 11.30 -8.01
C HIS A 23 4.03 12.62 -8.71
N ASN A 24 4.43 12.85 -9.95
CA ASN A 24 4.18 14.13 -10.65
C ASN A 24 2.82 14.19 -11.37
N GLY A 25 1.95 13.20 -11.19
CA GLY A 25 0.64 13.13 -11.83
C GLY A 25 0.64 12.59 -13.26
N PHE A 26 1.81 12.34 -13.86
CA PHE A 26 1.91 11.84 -15.24
C PHE A 26 1.18 10.50 -15.44
N LEU A 27 1.35 9.56 -14.51
CA LEU A 27 0.67 8.27 -14.55
C LEU A 27 -0.83 8.35 -14.24
N GLY A 28 -1.29 9.49 -13.74
CA GLY A 28 -2.70 9.78 -13.50
C GLY A 28 -3.45 10.33 -14.72
N CYS A 29 -2.75 10.66 -15.81
CA CYS A 29 -3.38 11.21 -17.00
C CYS A 29 -4.43 10.24 -17.59
N GLY A 30 -5.67 10.74 -17.75
CA GLY A 30 -6.78 9.98 -18.31
C GLY A 30 -7.38 8.90 -17.38
N ARG A 31 -7.07 8.92 -16.08
CA ARG A 31 -7.62 8.00 -15.07
C ARG A 31 -7.80 8.66 -13.71
N THR A 32 -8.73 8.16 -12.93
CA THR A 32 -8.90 8.59 -11.54
C THR A 32 -7.85 7.89 -10.68
N GLN A 33 -7.08 8.67 -9.93
CA GLN A 33 -6.12 8.15 -8.95
C GLN A 33 -6.82 7.83 -7.63
N ASP A 34 -6.32 6.84 -6.89
CA ASP A 34 -6.75 6.55 -5.53
C ASP A 34 -5.67 6.98 -4.53
N TRP A 35 -6.07 7.69 -3.49
CA TRP A 35 -5.22 8.15 -2.41
C TRP A 35 -5.67 7.63 -1.03
N GLY A 36 -6.59 6.67 -1.00
CA GLY A 36 -7.12 6.10 0.24
C GLY A 36 -6.05 5.47 1.11
N CYS A 37 -5.12 4.72 0.51
CA CYS A 37 -4.00 4.13 1.24
C CYS A 37 -3.07 5.20 1.85
N HIS A 38 -2.80 6.30 1.11
CA HIS A 38 -2.02 7.43 1.61
C HIS A 38 -2.72 8.17 2.75
N ALA A 39 -4.04 8.38 2.63
CA ALA A 39 -4.81 9.01 3.70
C ALA A 39 -4.74 8.19 5.00
N MET A 40 -4.85 6.87 4.91
CA MET A 40 -4.66 5.98 6.06
C MET A 40 -3.24 6.09 6.65
N GLU A 41 -2.23 6.16 5.82
CA GLU A 41 -0.84 6.25 6.27
C GLU A 41 -0.55 7.58 6.96
N HIS A 42 -1.12 8.69 6.48
CA HIS A 42 -0.96 9.99 7.11
C HIS A 42 -1.43 10.00 8.57
N GLU A 43 -2.44 9.20 8.92
CA GLU A 43 -2.85 9.08 10.32
C GLU A 43 -1.85 8.27 11.16
N LEU A 44 -1.11 7.32 10.56
CA LEU A 44 -0.02 6.63 11.25
C LEU A 44 1.12 7.62 11.58
N SER A 45 1.58 8.38 10.57
CA SER A 45 2.63 9.38 10.75
C SER A 45 2.20 10.54 11.66
N ALA A 46 0.91 10.90 11.66
CA ALA A 46 0.36 11.91 12.57
C ALA A 46 0.30 11.41 14.03
N GLN A 47 0.10 10.12 14.24
CA GLN A 47 0.08 9.52 15.57
C GLN A 47 1.49 9.32 16.15
N ASP A 48 2.46 8.97 15.30
CA ASP A 48 3.88 8.84 15.68
C ASP A 48 4.77 9.32 14.53
N GLU A 49 5.40 10.48 14.73
CA GLU A 49 6.31 11.12 13.76
C GLU A 49 7.55 10.28 13.38
N LYS A 50 7.84 9.22 14.15
CA LYS A 50 8.92 8.27 13.83
C LYS A 50 8.56 7.29 12.72
N VAL A 51 7.28 7.16 12.39
CA VAL A 51 6.83 6.31 11.31
C VAL A 51 7.22 6.95 9.98
N ALA A 52 8.20 6.36 9.31
CA ALA A 52 8.56 6.79 7.97
C ALA A 52 7.40 6.49 7.01
N HIS A 53 7.00 7.48 6.19
CA HIS A 53 5.86 7.39 5.27
C HIS A 53 5.89 6.11 4.40
N GLY A 54 7.04 5.79 3.81
CA GLY A 54 7.21 4.57 3.00
C GLY A 54 7.03 3.28 3.80
N ALA A 55 7.38 3.28 5.09
CA ALA A 55 7.21 2.12 5.97
C ALA A 55 5.72 1.88 6.28
N GLY A 56 4.98 2.95 6.59
CA GLY A 56 3.52 2.86 6.76
C GLY A 56 2.81 2.37 5.50
N LEU A 57 3.18 2.91 4.34
CA LEU A 57 2.63 2.46 3.05
C LEU A 57 2.98 0.99 2.75
N ALA A 58 4.17 0.51 3.09
CA ALA A 58 4.57 -0.87 2.85
C ALA A 58 3.71 -1.86 3.63
N VAL A 59 3.28 -1.50 4.83
CA VAL A 59 2.35 -2.30 5.66
C VAL A 59 0.92 -2.22 5.13
N LEU A 60 0.44 -1.00 4.87
CA LEU A 60 -0.98 -0.77 4.53
C LEU A 60 -1.33 -1.23 3.11
N THR A 61 -0.45 -1.04 2.12
CA THR A 61 -0.77 -1.29 0.71
C THR A 61 -1.22 -2.73 0.44
N PRO A 62 -0.53 -3.79 0.90
CA PRO A 62 -0.98 -5.16 0.68
C PRO A 62 -2.33 -5.47 1.34
N ALA A 63 -2.58 -4.92 2.53
CA ALA A 63 -3.85 -5.10 3.25
C ALA A 63 -4.99 -4.37 2.55
N TRP A 64 -4.77 -3.11 2.13
CA TRP A 64 -5.71 -2.35 1.32
C TRP A 64 -6.06 -3.10 0.02
N MET A 65 -5.07 -3.58 -0.71
CA MET A 65 -5.29 -4.36 -1.94
C MET A 65 -6.19 -5.57 -1.69
N ARG A 66 -5.95 -6.32 -0.61
CA ARG A 66 -6.80 -7.47 -0.20
C ARG A 66 -8.22 -7.05 0.14
N TYR A 67 -8.41 -5.86 0.69
CA TYR A 67 -9.72 -5.34 1.07
C TYR A 67 -10.55 -4.90 -0.13
N VAL A 68 -9.91 -4.29 -1.14
CA VAL A 68 -10.62 -3.61 -2.25
C VAL A 68 -10.61 -4.38 -3.58
N TYR A 69 -9.86 -5.48 -3.73
CA TYR A 69 -9.66 -6.15 -5.03
C TYR A 69 -10.96 -6.54 -5.74
N LYS A 70 -12.03 -6.82 -5.00
CA LYS A 70 -13.32 -7.22 -5.56
C LYS A 70 -14.01 -6.13 -6.39
N GLU A 71 -13.64 -4.87 -6.21
CA GLU A 71 -14.18 -3.76 -7.01
C GLU A 71 -13.74 -3.85 -8.48
N ASN A 72 -12.52 -4.33 -8.73
CA ASN A 72 -12.02 -4.59 -10.08
C ASN A 72 -10.97 -5.74 -10.07
N PRO A 73 -11.38 -7.01 -9.95
CA PRO A 73 -10.45 -8.13 -9.87
C PRO A 73 -9.47 -8.20 -11.05
N LYS A 74 -9.92 -7.82 -12.25
CA LYS A 74 -9.09 -7.85 -13.46
C LYS A 74 -7.85 -6.95 -13.34
N MET A 75 -7.97 -5.80 -12.69
CA MET A 75 -6.83 -4.89 -12.48
C MET A 75 -5.78 -5.53 -11.55
N PHE A 76 -6.22 -6.18 -10.47
CA PHE A 76 -5.32 -6.87 -9.55
C PHE A 76 -4.71 -8.13 -10.18
N TYR A 77 -5.47 -8.83 -11.03
CA TYR A 77 -4.94 -9.94 -11.82
C TYR A 77 -3.82 -9.46 -12.77
N GLN A 78 -4.05 -8.37 -13.52
CA GLN A 78 -3.03 -7.77 -14.38
C GLN A 78 -1.79 -7.37 -13.59
N PHE A 79 -1.97 -6.76 -12.42
CA PHE A 79 -0.86 -6.42 -11.54
C PHE A 79 -0.07 -7.67 -11.14
N ALA A 80 -0.75 -8.73 -10.71
CA ALA A 80 -0.10 -9.97 -10.29
C ALA A 80 0.72 -10.60 -11.43
N VAL A 81 0.15 -10.66 -12.65
CA VAL A 81 0.81 -11.30 -13.80
C VAL A 81 1.90 -10.39 -14.38
N ASN A 82 1.59 -9.12 -14.64
CA ASN A 82 2.45 -8.24 -15.44
C ASN A 82 3.51 -7.50 -14.62
N VAL A 83 3.26 -7.29 -13.32
CA VAL A 83 4.19 -6.57 -12.44
C VAL A 83 4.90 -7.52 -11.48
N MET A 84 4.15 -8.48 -10.93
CA MET A 84 4.70 -9.41 -9.95
C MET A 84 5.14 -10.74 -10.55
N ASP A 85 5.08 -10.94 -11.88
CA ASP A 85 5.48 -12.18 -12.58
C ASP A 85 4.84 -13.44 -11.99
N ILE A 86 3.59 -13.36 -11.59
CA ILE A 86 2.83 -14.54 -11.16
C ILE A 86 2.33 -15.28 -12.40
N LYS A 87 2.54 -16.59 -12.43
CA LYS A 87 2.04 -17.40 -13.52
C LYS A 87 0.51 -17.33 -13.58
N ALA A 88 -0.02 -17.05 -14.77
CA ALA A 88 -1.45 -17.03 -15.01
C ALA A 88 -2.08 -18.40 -14.67
N ASP A 89 -3.23 -18.38 -14.03
CA ASP A 89 -4.04 -19.55 -13.67
C ASP A 89 -5.52 -19.25 -13.89
N ARG A 90 -6.36 -20.30 -14.01
CA ARG A 90 -7.82 -20.17 -14.12
C ARG A 90 -8.47 -19.68 -12.82
N ASP A 91 -7.83 -19.98 -11.69
CA ASP A 91 -8.19 -19.43 -10.38
C ASP A 91 -7.62 -18.01 -10.24
N GLU A 92 -8.37 -17.04 -10.76
CA GLU A 92 -7.95 -15.63 -10.76
C GLU A 92 -7.72 -15.10 -9.34
N GLU A 93 -8.52 -15.52 -8.37
CA GLU A 93 -8.36 -15.06 -6.97
C GLU A 93 -7.05 -15.54 -6.37
N LYS A 94 -6.67 -16.78 -6.63
CA LYS A 94 -5.37 -17.33 -6.24
C LYS A 94 -4.21 -16.55 -6.84
N VAL A 95 -4.31 -16.18 -8.13
CA VAL A 95 -3.29 -15.36 -8.82
C VAL A 95 -3.19 -13.97 -8.17
N ILE A 96 -4.32 -13.31 -7.91
CA ILE A 96 -4.39 -12.00 -7.26
C ILE A 96 -3.70 -12.05 -5.89
N PHE A 97 -4.07 -13.00 -5.04
CA PHE A 97 -3.47 -13.11 -3.70
C PHE A 97 -1.99 -13.48 -3.73
N ALA A 98 -1.55 -14.29 -4.69
CA ALA A 98 -0.13 -14.55 -4.90
C ALA A 98 0.63 -13.28 -5.29
N GLY A 99 0.06 -12.43 -6.14
CA GLY A 99 0.64 -11.13 -6.50
C GLY A 99 0.76 -10.19 -5.32
N ILE A 100 -0.30 -10.06 -4.51
CA ILE A 100 -0.30 -9.22 -3.31
C ILE A 100 0.73 -9.75 -2.28
N ALA A 101 0.80 -11.06 -2.09
CA ALA A 101 1.79 -11.68 -1.20
C ALA A 101 3.22 -11.41 -1.68
N LYS A 102 3.48 -11.53 -2.99
CA LYS A 102 4.80 -11.26 -3.58
C LYS A 102 5.20 -9.78 -3.40
N LEU A 103 4.25 -8.85 -3.49
CA LEU A 103 4.50 -7.43 -3.19
C LEU A 103 4.91 -7.24 -1.73
N ALA A 104 4.20 -7.84 -0.78
CA ALA A 104 4.55 -7.77 0.64
C ALA A 104 5.96 -8.35 0.89
N CYS A 105 6.27 -9.52 0.32
CA CYS A 105 7.62 -10.10 0.39
C CYS A 105 8.69 -9.19 -0.24
N PHE A 106 8.37 -8.50 -1.31
CA PHE A 106 9.29 -7.54 -1.92
C PHE A 106 9.61 -6.39 -0.96
N PHE A 107 8.62 -5.79 -0.32
CA PHE A 107 8.84 -4.75 0.69
C PHE A 107 9.69 -5.26 1.87
N GLN A 108 9.40 -6.45 2.38
CA GLN A 108 10.20 -7.07 3.44
C GLN A 108 11.66 -7.31 2.99
N SER A 109 11.89 -7.70 1.74
CA SER A 109 13.24 -7.87 1.19
C SER A 109 14.07 -6.58 1.14
N LEU A 110 13.37 -5.43 1.18
CA LEU A 110 13.98 -4.10 1.30
C LEU A 110 14.13 -3.62 2.75
N GLY A 111 13.83 -4.48 3.73
CA GLY A 111 13.89 -4.14 5.15
C GLY A 111 12.69 -3.34 5.64
N GLN A 112 11.58 -3.28 4.89
CA GLN A 112 10.36 -2.61 5.34
C GLN A 112 9.59 -3.49 6.33
N PRO A 113 8.88 -2.88 7.29
CA PRO A 113 8.06 -3.60 8.25
C PRO A 113 6.92 -4.37 7.57
N SER A 114 6.46 -5.42 8.20
CA SER A 114 5.38 -6.30 7.73
C SER A 114 4.07 -6.11 8.47
N SER A 115 4.08 -5.41 9.60
CA SER A 115 2.91 -5.18 10.44
C SER A 115 2.96 -3.81 11.13
N LEU A 116 1.80 -3.35 11.59
CA LEU A 116 1.68 -2.16 12.43
C LEU A 116 2.38 -2.35 13.78
N ARG A 117 2.51 -3.59 14.26
CA ARG A 117 3.24 -3.87 15.52
C ARG A 117 4.72 -3.52 15.39
N GLU A 118 5.33 -3.78 14.25
CA GLU A 118 6.73 -3.41 13.99
C GLU A 118 6.91 -1.88 13.93
N LEU A 119 5.84 -1.13 13.67
CA LEU A 119 5.79 0.33 13.72
C LEU A 119 5.39 0.88 15.11
N GLY A 120 5.19 0.00 16.12
CA GLY A 120 4.85 0.39 17.48
C GLY A 120 3.36 0.48 17.79
N PHE A 121 2.49 0.17 16.84
CA PHE A 121 1.04 0.14 17.07
C PHE A 121 0.60 -1.22 17.63
N THR A 122 -0.40 -1.18 18.50
CA THR A 122 -0.97 -2.37 19.14
C THR A 122 -2.49 -2.28 19.16
N GLU A 123 -3.16 -3.28 19.71
CA GLU A 123 -4.61 -3.25 19.94
C GLU A 123 -5.05 -2.11 20.85
N ASN A 124 -4.14 -1.58 21.67
CA ASN A 124 -4.41 -0.45 22.56
C ASN A 124 -4.17 0.92 21.89
N SER A 125 -3.65 0.94 20.67
CA SER A 125 -3.49 2.17 19.90
C SER A 125 -4.85 2.71 19.47
N PRO A 126 -5.00 4.05 19.30
CA PRO A 126 -6.30 4.68 19.02
C PRO A 126 -6.75 4.48 17.57
N LEU A 127 -6.70 3.25 17.06
CA LEU A 127 -6.96 2.92 15.64
C LEU A 127 -8.36 3.36 15.17
N GLU A 128 -9.36 3.32 16.04
CA GLU A 128 -10.72 3.79 15.71
C GLU A 128 -10.77 5.31 15.55
N GLU A 129 -10.08 6.05 16.43
CA GLU A 129 -9.98 7.50 16.31
C GLU A 129 -9.22 7.90 15.04
N MET A 130 -8.11 7.23 14.75
CA MET A 130 -7.35 7.42 13.52
C MET A 130 -8.21 7.14 12.28
N ALA A 131 -8.99 6.06 12.27
CA ALA A 131 -9.89 5.74 11.17
C ALA A 131 -10.97 6.81 10.96
N LYS A 132 -11.55 7.34 12.04
CA LYS A 132 -12.53 8.44 11.98
C LYS A 132 -11.89 9.74 11.49
N LYS A 133 -10.69 10.07 11.93
CA LYS A 133 -9.93 11.24 11.43
C LYS A 133 -9.60 11.09 9.94
N CYS A 134 -9.14 9.92 9.53
CA CYS A 134 -8.82 9.61 8.14
C CYS A 134 -9.97 9.91 7.18
N THR A 135 -11.20 9.56 7.56
CA THR A 135 -12.38 9.70 6.69
C THR A 135 -13.12 11.03 6.88
N GLY A 136 -12.90 11.72 8.00
CA GLY A 136 -13.73 12.86 8.38
C GLY A 136 -15.21 12.47 8.42
N ASP A 137 -16.06 13.34 7.86
CA ASP A 137 -17.52 13.11 7.83
C ASP A 137 -17.99 12.25 6.64
N LEU A 138 -17.07 11.80 5.77
CA LEU A 138 -17.43 11.12 4.54
C LEU A 138 -16.68 9.78 4.37
N TYR A 139 -15.76 9.73 3.44
CA TYR A 139 -14.96 8.55 3.09
C TYR A 139 -13.62 8.96 2.47
N VAL A 140 -12.70 8.02 2.33
CA VAL A 140 -11.45 8.16 1.57
C VAL A 140 -11.39 7.14 0.44
N GLY A 141 -10.59 7.44 -0.58
CA GLY A 141 -10.40 6.59 -1.75
C GLY A 141 -11.43 6.83 -2.85
N ASN A 142 -10.96 6.75 -4.10
CA ASN A 142 -11.77 6.87 -5.30
C ASN A 142 -12.04 5.51 -5.97
N PHE A 143 -11.17 4.52 -5.73
CA PHE A 143 -11.32 3.17 -6.26
C PHE A 143 -12.47 2.43 -5.56
N LYS A 144 -12.49 2.55 -4.25
CA LYS A 144 -13.58 2.13 -3.36
C LYS A 144 -13.73 3.19 -2.28
N PRO A 145 -14.91 3.81 -2.12
CA PRO A 145 -15.19 4.65 -0.96
C PRO A 145 -15.02 3.82 0.33
N LEU A 146 -14.04 4.19 1.13
CA LEU A 146 -13.75 3.55 2.42
C LEU A 146 -14.26 4.45 3.54
N TYR A 147 -15.22 3.96 4.30
CA TYR A 147 -15.72 4.61 5.50
C TYR A 147 -14.82 4.27 6.70
N TRP A 148 -15.00 4.94 7.82
CA TRP A 148 -14.14 4.76 8.98
C TRP A 148 -14.05 3.30 9.49
N ASN A 149 -15.14 2.54 9.40
CA ASN A 149 -15.15 1.12 9.77
C ASN A 149 -14.34 0.25 8.80
N ASP A 150 -14.30 0.59 7.51
CA ASP A 150 -13.47 -0.08 6.51
C ASP A 150 -11.99 0.18 6.81
N VAL A 151 -11.63 1.45 7.05
CA VAL A 151 -10.28 1.87 7.45
C VAL A 151 -9.84 1.15 8.73
N LEU A 152 -10.70 1.10 9.75
CA LEU A 152 -10.42 0.38 10.99
C LEU A 152 -10.17 -1.12 10.75
N ASN A 153 -10.96 -1.75 9.87
CA ASN A 153 -10.77 -3.15 9.52
C ASN A 153 -9.42 -3.39 8.82
N ILE A 154 -9.01 -2.47 7.94
CA ILE A 154 -7.70 -2.54 7.29
C ILE A 154 -6.57 -2.39 8.33
N TYR A 155 -6.65 -1.41 9.24
CA TYR A 155 -5.67 -1.28 10.32
C TYR A 155 -5.56 -2.53 11.18
N LYS A 156 -6.68 -3.10 11.60
CA LYS A 156 -6.72 -4.34 12.39
C LYS A 156 -6.12 -5.52 11.64
N ALA A 157 -6.31 -5.60 10.33
CA ALA A 157 -5.70 -6.64 9.50
C ALA A 157 -4.19 -6.49 9.34
N CYS A 158 -3.63 -5.32 9.70
CA CYS A 158 -2.20 -5.03 9.67
C CYS A 158 -1.51 -5.23 11.04
N LEU A 159 -2.24 -5.50 12.12
CA LEU A 159 -1.67 -5.80 13.44
C LEU A 159 -1.08 -7.22 13.47
#